data_8e3e0c0ad4ad5ceff49b72b9c146818f
#
_entry.id   8e3e0c0ad4ad5ceff49b72b9c146818f
#
_cell.length_a   1.000
_cell.length_b   1.000
_cell.length_c   1.000
_cell.angle_alpha   90.00
_cell.angle_beta   90.00
_cell.angle_gamma   90.00
#
_symmetry.space_group_name_H-M   'P 1'
#
loop_
_entity.id
_entity.type
_entity.pdbx_description
1 polymer ?
#
loop_
_entity_poly.entity_id
_entity_poly.type
_entity_poly.pdbx_seq_one_letter_code
_entity_poly.pdbx_strand_id
1 'polypeptide(L)'
;ASLLFGGKVANAEAIAAAKQSEAGLREQILATMEGDRFHEFIITGANDRLLVSGLINGLDFNFQRERYPTFVNFRGSLPEQRPEELSTEDYWHLPFLTQGDASANMDWSLVQEPLELIAHVIMTDKPYRQILTADFTMVNTSTDSVYRAGGGFPEKYTDANGFYDRRELREFRPGTNKGYVPWDDEYERTEDGEVKFSGYLEWPHAGVLSTHAWLVRYPSTDTNRNRARARWTYYHFLGVDIEKSAPRTTDPIALADTNNPTLNNPACTVCHESLDPVAGAYQSFGDRGLYLDQYGAMDSLPDTYKHPEWYGGEHGSSGYQEGDTWYRDMRAPGFNGDIAEGQGDSLQWLGYRISRDPRF
;
A
#
# COMPACT_ATOMS: atom_id res chain seq x y z
N ALA A 1 -27.67 -2.91 -14.49
CA ALA A 1 -26.35 -2.85 -15.14
C ALA A 1 -26.17 -1.51 -15.85
N SER A 2 -26.96 -1.19 -16.87
CA SER A 2 -26.79 0.03 -17.68
C SER A 2 -26.73 1.33 -16.85
N LEU A 3 -27.61 1.48 -15.88
CA LEU A 3 -27.60 2.66 -15.00
C LEU A 3 -26.45 2.59 -13.98
N LEU A 4 -26.19 1.41 -13.43
CA LEU A 4 -25.20 1.22 -12.37
C LEU A 4 -23.76 1.31 -12.90
N PHE A 5 -23.47 0.67 -14.03
CA PHE A 5 -22.12 0.58 -14.60
C PHE A 5 -21.88 1.62 -15.71
N GLY A 6 -22.87 1.89 -16.54
CA GLY A 6 -22.76 2.81 -17.67
C GLY A 6 -23.24 4.23 -17.40
N GLY A 7 -23.83 4.50 -16.23
CA GLY A 7 -24.38 5.83 -15.88
C GLY A 7 -25.51 6.31 -16.77
N LYS A 8 -26.09 5.43 -17.62
CA LYS A 8 -27.15 5.75 -18.58
C LYS A 8 -28.28 4.74 -18.50
N VAL A 9 -29.50 5.20 -18.75
CA VAL A 9 -30.64 4.29 -18.89
C VAL A 9 -30.48 3.49 -20.20
N ALA A 10 -30.74 2.18 -20.14
CA ALA A 10 -30.70 1.33 -21.32
C ALA A 10 -31.70 1.85 -22.36
N ASN A 11 -31.29 1.91 -23.62
CA ASN A 11 -32.18 2.25 -24.72
C ASN A 11 -33.07 1.07 -25.08
N ALA A 12 -34.10 1.32 -25.92
CA ALA A 12 -35.07 0.33 -26.30
C ALA A 12 -34.47 -0.89 -27.05
N GLU A 13 -33.40 -0.64 -27.83
CA GLU A 13 -32.69 -1.67 -28.59
C GLU A 13 -31.90 -2.61 -27.64
N ALA A 14 -31.15 -2.07 -26.69
CA ALA A 14 -30.44 -2.84 -25.67
C ALA A 14 -31.43 -3.68 -24.82
N ILE A 15 -32.56 -3.08 -24.45
CA ILE A 15 -33.60 -3.79 -23.70
C ILE A 15 -34.19 -4.93 -24.55
N ALA A 16 -34.45 -4.70 -25.84
CA ALA A 16 -34.97 -5.72 -26.74
C ALA A 16 -33.97 -6.86 -26.91
N ALA A 17 -32.69 -6.57 -27.16
CA ALA A 17 -31.61 -7.56 -27.27
C ALA A 17 -31.46 -8.40 -25.97
N ALA A 18 -31.47 -7.75 -24.81
CA ALA A 18 -31.40 -8.42 -23.52
C ALA A 18 -32.58 -9.36 -23.22
N LYS A 19 -33.76 -9.08 -23.78
CA LYS A 19 -34.96 -9.92 -23.63
C LYS A 19 -34.99 -11.13 -24.55
N GLN A 20 -34.16 -11.17 -25.57
CA GLN A 20 -34.21 -12.27 -26.57
C GLN A 20 -33.65 -13.58 -26.03
N SER A 21 -32.58 -13.51 -25.21
CA SER A 21 -31.93 -14.69 -24.66
C SER A 21 -31.04 -14.32 -23.46
N GLU A 22 -30.64 -15.31 -22.67
CA GLU A 22 -29.64 -15.16 -21.63
C GLU A 22 -28.30 -14.67 -22.20
N ALA A 23 -27.90 -15.16 -23.35
CA ALA A 23 -26.71 -14.71 -24.05
C ALA A 23 -26.79 -13.21 -24.42
N GLY A 24 -27.93 -12.78 -24.97
CA GLY A 24 -28.16 -11.36 -25.29
C GLY A 24 -28.17 -10.48 -24.04
N LEU A 25 -28.75 -10.94 -22.93
CA LEU A 25 -28.69 -10.24 -21.65
C LEU A 25 -27.25 -10.10 -21.19
N ARG A 26 -26.47 -11.19 -21.22
CA ARG A 26 -25.03 -11.18 -20.83
C ARG A 26 -24.22 -10.21 -21.69
N GLU A 27 -24.41 -10.24 -23.01
CA GLU A 27 -23.72 -9.34 -23.94
C GLU A 27 -24.00 -7.86 -23.60
N GLN A 28 -25.29 -7.53 -23.38
CA GLN A 28 -25.66 -6.16 -23.00
C GLN A 28 -25.11 -5.73 -21.64
N ILE A 29 -24.98 -6.64 -20.67
CA ILE A 29 -24.34 -6.35 -19.40
C ILE A 29 -22.85 -6.08 -19.62
N LEU A 30 -22.15 -6.96 -20.33
CA LEU A 30 -20.72 -6.81 -20.62
C LEU A 30 -20.41 -5.50 -21.37
N ALA A 31 -21.24 -5.13 -22.33
CA ALA A 31 -21.10 -3.86 -23.05
C ALA A 31 -21.23 -2.61 -22.16
N THR A 32 -21.80 -2.74 -20.96
CA THR A 32 -21.86 -1.65 -19.97
C THR A 32 -20.71 -1.67 -18.96
N MET A 33 -19.91 -2.75 -18.96
CA MET A 33 -18.75 -2.94 -18.07
C MET A 33 -17.45 -2.47 -18.75
N GLU A 34 -17.53 -1.38 -19.48
CA GLU A 34 -16.42 -0.80 -20.24
C GLU A 34 -16.34 0.72 -20.02
N GLY A 35 -15.16 1.29 -20.22
CA GLY A 35 -14.93 2.72 -20.20
C GLY A 35 -14.94 3.36 -18.80
N ASP A 36 -14.86 4.69 -18.79
CA ASP A 36 -14.61 5.50 -17.59
C ASP A 36 -15.67 5.34 -16.50
N ARG A 37 -16.92 5.13 -16.88
CA ARG A 37 -18.01 4.97 -15.90
C ARG A 37 -17.95 3.65 -15.15
N PHE A 38 -17.57 2.60 -15.81
CA PHE A 38 -17.35 1.32 -15.13
C PHE A 38 -16.10 1.36 -14.26
N HIS A 39 -15.04 1.99 -14.75
CA HIS A 39 -13.85 2.27 -13.94
C HIS A 39 -14.21 3.03 -12.66
N GLU A 40 -14.95 4.14 -12.76
CA GLU A 40 -15.42 4.93 -11.62
C GLU A 40 -16.25 4.09 -10.63
N PHE A 41 -17.10 3.20 -11.16
CA PHE A 41 -17.88 2.27 -10.34
C PHE A 41 -16.98 1.32 -9.54
N ILE A 42 -15.93 0.77 -10.18
CA ILE A 42 -14.98 -0.12 -9.50
C ILE A 42 -14.20 0.65 -8.43
N ILE A 43 -13.66 1.81 -8.76
CA ILE A 43 -12.90 2.67 -7.83
C ILE A 43 -13.75 3.01 -6.60
N THR A 44 -14.99 3.44 -6.80
CA THR A 44 -15.91 3.78 -5.71
C THR A 44 -16.20 2.56 -4.84
N GLY A 45 -16.55 1.42 -5.45
CA GLY A 45 -16.85 0.19 -4.71
C GLY A 45 -15.65 -0.37 -3.95
N ALA A 46 -14.46 -0.29 -4.54
CA ALA A 46 -13.23 -0.68 -3.89
C ALA A 46 -12.92 0.24 -2.70
N ASN A 47 -13.09 1.56 -2.87
CA ASN A 47 -12.87 2.52 -1.78
C ASN A 47 -13.91 2.39 -0.66
N ASP A 48 -15.18 2.14 -0.98
CA ASP A 48 -16.21 1.86 0.04
C ASP A 48 -15.83 0.66 0.91
N ARG A 49 -15.05 -0.27 0.36
CA ARG A 49 -14.56 -1.43 1.09
C ARG A 49 -13.26 -1.13 1.85
N LEU A 50 -12.24 -0.58 1.18
CA LEU A 50 -10.91 -0.37 1.73
C LEU A 50 -10.79 0.90 2.57
N LEU A 51 -11.63 1.92 2.33
CA LEU A 51 -11.66 3.21 3.03
C LEU A 51 -10.31 3.95 3.01
N VAL A 52 -9.53 3.79 1.95
CA VAL A 52 -8.21 4.41 1.83
C VAL A 52 -8.28 5.92 1.55
N SER A 53 -9.37 6.41 0.95
CA SER A 53 -9.57 7.84 0.68
C SER A 53 -9.56 8.73 1.93
N GLY A 54 -9.76 8.15 3.12
CA GLY A 54 -9.63 8.87 4.38
C GLY A 54 -8.18 9.25 4.75
N LEU A 55 -7.18 8.77 3.99
CA LEU A 55 -5.76 9.01 4.24
C LEU A 55 -5.17 10.15 3.41
N ILE A 56 -5.97 10.95 2.74
CA ILE A 56 -5.55 11.90 1.70
C ILE A 56 -4.61 13.03 2.18
N ASN A 57 -4.17 13.01 3.42
CA ASN A 57 -3.28 14.03 3.97
C ASN A 57 -2.07 13.41 4.65
N GLY A 58 -0.88 13.68 4.12
CA GLY A 58 0.39 13.43 4.79
C GLY A 58 1.03 12.07 4.53
N LEU A 59 0.60 11.31 3.52
CA LEU A 59 1.25 10.08 3.11
C LEU A 59 2.65 10.34 2.52
N ASP A 60 2.82 11.43 1.81
CA ASP A 60 4.07 11.85 1.20
C ASP A 60 5.19 12.09 2.22
N PHE A 61 4.85 12.45 3.46
CA PHE A 61 5.83 12.65 4.53
C PHE A 61 6.55 11.39 4.98
N ASN A 62 6.03 10.22 4.64
CA ASN A 62 6.66 8.95 4.99
C ASN A 62 7.93 8.69 4.17
N PHE A 63 8.02 9.26 2.95
CA PHE A 63 9.16 9.05 2.07
C PHE A 63 10.30 10.04 2.38
N GLN A 64 11.40 9.52 2.89
CA GLN A 64 12.60 10.29 3.21
C GLN A 64 13.49 10.40 1.97
N ARG A 65 14.01 11.59 1.68
CA ARG A 65 14.89 11.84 0.52
C ARG A 65 16.15 10.98 0.53
N GLU A 66 16.65 10.68 1.70
CA GLU A 66 17.82 9.86 1.91
C GLU A 66 17.61 8.45 1.36
N ARG A 67 16.39 7.94 1.46
CA ARG A 67 16.02 6.59 1.02
C ARG A 67 15.39 6.58 -0.37
N TYR A 68 14.76 7.68 -0.73
CA TYR A 68 14.08 7.87 -2.02
C TYR A 68 14.61 9.13 -2.70
N PRO A 69 15.88 9.13 -3.19
CA PRO A 69 16.54 10.35 -3.66
C PRO A 69 15.90 10.96 -4.91
N THR A 70 15.14 10.19 -5.66
CA THR A 70 14.31 10.67 -6.77
C THR A 70 12.94 11.19 -6.31
N PHE A 71 12.57 10.96 -5.05
CA PHE A 71 11.38 11.55 -4.48
C PHE A 71 11.52 13.06 -4.43
N VAL A 72 10.79 13.70 -5.30
CA VAL A 72 10.72 15.14 -5.33
C VAL A 72 9.73 15.56 -4.24
N ASN A 73 10.26 15.90 -3.07
CA ASN A 73 9.48 16.68 -2.13
C ASN A 73 9.34 18.07 -2.74
N PHE A 74 8.21 18.26 -3.38
CA PHE A 74 7.89 19.47 -4.14
C PHE A 74 7.96 20.75 -3.31
N ARG A 75 8.07 20.68 -2.01
CA ARG A 75 8.20 21.84 -1.11
C ARG A 75 9.46 22.69 -1.32
N GLY A 76 10.42 22.24 -2.13
CA GLY A 76 11.67 22.99 -2.35
C GLY A 76 12.10 23.15 -3.81
N SER A 77 11.32 22.67 -4.78
CA SER A 77 11.79 22.55 -6.18
C SER A 77 11.00 23.35 -7.20
N LEU A 78 9.89 23.95 -6.82
CA LEU A 78 9.11 24.82 -7.73
C LEU A 78 9.58 26.27 -7.63
N PRO A 79 9.49 27.03 -8.70
CA PRO A 79 9.76 28.45 -8.63
C PRO A 79 8.92 29.09 -7.52
N GLU A 80 9.58 29.76 -6.58
CA GLU A 80 8.88 30.49 -5.50
C GLU A 80 8.02 31.63 -6.03
N GLN A 81 8.24 32.03 -7.28
CA GLN A 81 7.56 33.16 -7.88
C GLN A 81 6.78 32.73 -9.11
N ARG A 82 5.54 33.21 -9.19
CA ARG A 82 4.72 33.14 -10.37
C ARG A 82 5.44 33.86 -11.53
N PRO A 83 5.42 33.29 -12.76
CA PRO A 83 5.91 34.01 -13.94
C PRO A 83 5.27 35.39 -14.03
N GLU A 84 6.07 36.45 -14.18
CA GLU A 84 5.60 37.83 -14.22
C GLU A 84 4.58 38.09 -15.33
N GLU A 85 4.60 37.25 -16.37
CA GLU A 85 3.75 37.35 -17.56
C GLU A 85 2.32 36.86 -17.34
N LEU A 86 2.04 36.16 -16.23
CA LEU A 86 0.71 35.62 -15.95
C LEU A 86 -0.06 36.46 -14.94
N SER A 87 -1.31 36.76 -15.28
CA SER A 87 -2.24 37.37 -14.32
C SER A 87 -2.48 36.41 -13.13
N THR A 88 -2.94 36.92 -11.99
CA THR A 88 -3.28 36.10 -10.83
C THR A 88 -4.38 35.10 -11.16
N GLU A 89 -5.34 35.52 -11.98
CA GLU A 89 -6.48 34.71 -12.39
C GLU A 89 -6.03 33.60 -13.34
N ASP A 90 -5.23 33.91 -14.35
CA ASP A 90 -4.69 32.95 -15.29
C ASP A 90 -3.78 31.93 -14.59
N TYR A 91 -2.99 32.33 -13.60
CA TYR A 91 -2.13 31.45 -12.81
C TYR A 91 -2.92 30.37 -12.09
N TRP A 92 -4.06 30.71 -11.47
CA TRP A 92 -4.89 29.74 -10.77
C TRP A 92 -5.70 28.84 -11.72
N HIS A 93 -5.89 29.26 -12.94
CA HIS A 93 -6.57 28.45 -13.97
C HIS A 93 -5.62 27.59 -14.82
N LEU A 94 -4.31 27.67 -14.58
CA LEU A 94 -3.36 26.83 -15.29
C LEU A 94 -3.64 25.34 -15.04
N PRO A 95 -3.46 24.49 -16.07
CA PRO A 95 -3.55 23.04 -15.91
C PRO A 95 -2.38 22.45 -15.11
N PHE A 96 -1.46 23.29 -14.65
CA PHE A 96 -0.24 22.92 -13.96
C PHE A 96 -0.36 23.07 -12.45
N LEU A 97 0.42 22.28 -11.72
CA LEU A 97 0.37 22.24 -10.26
C LEU A 97 1.23 23.33 -9.64
N THR A 98 0.71 23.94 -8.59
CA THR A 98 1.53 24.68 -7.62
C THR A 98 2.22 23.71 -6.64
N GLN A 99 3.17 24.19 -5.85
CA GLN A 99 3.87 23.39 -4.85
C GLN A 99 2.94 22.72 -3.84
N GLY A 100 1.93 23.41 -3.34
CA GLY A 100 0.95 22.83 -2.41
C GLY A 100 0.08 21.76 -3.06
N ASP A 101 -0.23 21.94 -4.36
CA ASP A 101 -0.97 20.95 -5.12
C ASP A 101 -0.16 19.68 -5.39
N ALA A 102 1.16 19.78 -5.48
CA ALA A 102 2.02 18.62 -5.75
C ALA A 102 2.05 17.62 -4.60
N SER A 103 2.13 18.09 -3.33
CA SER A 103 1.98 17.22 -2.16
C SER A 103 0.60 16.58 -2.11
N ALA A 104 -0.46 17.36 -2.30
CA ALA A 104 -1.83 16.84 -2.35
C ALA A 104 -2.05 15.81 -3.48
N ASN A 105 -1.37 15.96 -4.62
CA ASN A 105 -1.45 15.00 -5.71
C ASN A 105 -0.64 13.72 -5.43
N MET A 106 0.48 13.81 -4.72
CA MET A 106 1.20 12.64 -4.25
C MET A 106 0.31 11.82 -3.29
N ASP A 107 -0.27 12.47 -2.29
CA ASP A 107 -1.18 11.82 -1.34
C ASP A 107 -2.37 11.19 -2.06
N TRP A 108 -2.98 11.92 -2.98
CA TRP A 108 -4.08 11.40 -3.79
C TRP A 108 -3.64 10.19 -4.62
N SER A 109 -2.47 10.28 -5.26
CA SER A 109 -1.95 9.20 -6.10
C SER A 109 -1.65 7.93 -5.31
N LEU A 110 -1.07 8.07 -4.13
CA LEU A 110 -0.82 6.95 -3.21
C LEU A 110 -2.13 6.30 -2.74
N VAL A 111 -3.18 7.10 -2.49
CA VAL A 111 -4.51 6.59 -2.13
C VAL A 111 -5.16 5.86 -3.30
N GLN A 112 -5.01 6.36 -4.53
CA GLN A 112 -5.56 5.72 -5.72
C GLN A 112 -4.85 4.41 -6.10
N GLU A 113 -3.58 4.26 -5.76
CA GLU A 113 -2.75 3.10 -6.13
C GLU A 113 -3.44 1.74 -5.92
N PRO A 114 -3.95 1.36 -4.71
CA PRO A 114 -4.62 0.09 -4.51
C PRO A 114 -5.96 -0.01 -5.25
N LEU A 115 -6.66 1.11 -5.44
CA LEU A 115 -7.93 1.15 -6.13
C LEU A 115 -7.73 0.94 -7.64
N GLU A 116 -6.75 1.62 -8.21
CA GLU A 116 -6.35 1.48 -9.61
C GLU A 116 -5.81 0.09 -9.91
N LEU A 117 -5.12 -0.56 -8.97
CA LEU A 117 -4.68 -1.94 -9.12
C LEU A 117 -5.88 -2.89 -9.24
N ILE A 118 -6.90 -2.73 -8.40
CA ILE A 118 -8.15 -3.51 -8.48
C ILE A 118 -8.85 -3.23 -9.81
N ALA A 119 -8.97 -1.95 -10.19
CA ALA A 119 -9.58 -1.57 -11.45
C ALA A 119 -8.83 -2.15 -12.65
N HIS A 120 -7.50 -2.06 -12.66
CA HIS A 120 -6.66 -2.62 -13.72
C HIS A 120 -6.88 -4.14 -13.87
N VAL A 121 -6.89 -4.88 -12.78
CA VAL A 121 -7.12 -6.34 -12.80
C VAL A 121 -8.48 -6.66 -13.42
N ILE A 122 -9.53 -5.93 -13.05
CA ILE A 122 -10.90 -6.17 -13.54
C ILE A 122 -11.05 -5.70 -14.99
N MET A 123 -10.61 -4.48 -15.31
CA MET A 123 -10.77 -3.86 -16.63
C MET A 123 -9.96 -4.56 -17.73
N THR A 124 -8.86 -5.22 -17.36
CA THR A 124 -8.00 -5.94 -18.31
C THR A 124 -8.22 -7.46 -18.29
N ASP A 125 -9.32 -7.91 -17.68
CA ASP A 125 -9.72 -9.32 -17.59
C ASP A 125 -8.60 -10.24 -17.05
N LYS A 126 -7.82 -9.73 -16.10
CA LYS A 126 -6.78 -10.50 -15.43
C LYS A 126 -7.37 -11.42 -14.36
N PRO A 127 -6.71 -12.52 -14.01
CA PRO A 127 -7.15 -13.37 -12.91
C PRO A 127 -7.36 -12.56 -11.62
N TYR A 128 -8.54 -12.66 -11.01
CA TYR A 128 -8.93 -11.90 -9.81
C TYR A 128 -7.89 -12.01 -8.67
N ARG A 129 -7.23 -13.16 -8.54
CA ARG A 129 -6.15 -13.36 -7.57
C ARG A 129 -5.02 -12.34 -7.68
N GLN A 130 -4.82 -11.68 -8.84
CA GLN A 130 -3.79 -10.66 -9.00
C GLN A 130 -4.00 -9.44 -8.10
N ILE A 131 -5.20 -9.24 -7.57
CA ILE A 131 -5.43 -8.23 -6.53
C ILE A 131 -4.46 -8.41 -5.35
N LEU A 132 -4.08 -9.65 -5.02
CA LEU A 132 -3.16 -9.99 -3.92
C LEU A 132 -1.81 -10.55 -4.38
N THR A 133 -1.67 -10.92 -5.64
CA THR A 133 -0.47 -11.61 -6.14
C THR A 133 0.23 -10.87 -7.26
N ALA A 134 -0.20 -9.65 -7.58
CA ALA A 134 0.50 -8.84 -8.58
C ALA A 134 1.92 -8.53 -8.09
N ASP A 135 2.88 -8.77 -8.98
CA ASP A 135 4.30 -8.42 -8.82
C ASP A 135 4.61 -7.01 -9.34
N PHE A 136 3.58 -6.21 -9.52
CA PHE A 136 3.60 -4.81 -9.93
C PHE A 136 2.61 -4.01 -9.10
N THR A 137 2.71 -2.69 -9.16
CA THR A 137 1.70 -1.77 -8.65
C THR A 137 1.24 -0.81 -9.74
N MET A 138 0.30 0.08 -9.43
CA MET A 138 -0.13 1.12 -10.35
C MET A 138 0.58 2.43 -10.02
N VAL A 139 1.33 2.93 -10.99
CA VAL A 139 2.10 4.16 -10.85
C VAL A 139 1.61 5.23 -11.81
N ASN A 140 1.69 6.46 -11.38
CA ASN A 140 1.52 7.64 -12.20
C ASN A 140 2.76 8.53 -12.09
N THR A 141 2.74 9.67 -12.75
CA THR A 141 3.85 10.63 -12.74
C THR A 141 4.30 11.03 -11.33
N SER A 142 3.37 11.19 -10.38
CA SER A 142 3.72 11.55 -8.99
C SER A 142 4.40 10.39 -8.26
N THR A 143 3.81 9.20 -8.28
CA THR A 143 4.33 8.05 -7.55
C THR A 143 5.58 7.45 -8.19
N ASP A 144 5.82 7.68 -9.48
CA ASP A 144 7.05 7.25 -10.15
C ASP A 144 8.31 7.90 -9.56
N SER A 145 8.20 9.07 -8.95
CA SER A 145 9.30 9.68 -8.20
C SER A 145 9.76 8.84 -7.00
N VAL A 146 8.89 7.99 -6.46
CA VAL A 146 9.19 7.03 -5.39
C VAL A 146 9.53 5.66 -5.96
N TYR A 147 8.67 5.15 -6.85
CA TYR A 147 8.81 3.79 -7.38
C TYR A 147 9.87 3.68 -8.48
N ARG A 148 10.15 4.76 -9.20
CA ARG A 148 11.12 4.78 -10.31
C ARG A 148 10.84 3.70 -11.36
N ALA A 149 9.59 3.38 -11.56
CA ALA A 149 9.17 2.25 -12.37
C ALA A 149 9.48 2.42 -13.87
N GLY A 150 9.80 3.64 -14.29
CA GLY A 150 10.17 3.91 -15.67
C GLY A 150 9.04 3.66 -16.67
N GLY A 151 7.79 3.84 -16.27
CA GLY A 151 6.58 3.52 -17.02
C GLY A 151 6.34 4.37 -18.27
N GLY A 152 7.39 4.95 -18.85
CA GLY A 152 7.30 5.85 -19.99
C GLY A 152 6.81 7.24 -19.64
N PHE A 153 6.85 7.58 -18.35
CA PHE A 153 6.58 8.93 -17.89
C PHE A 153 7.72 9.86 -18.29
N PRO A 154 7.46 11.13 -18.60
CA PRO A 154 8.51 12.07 -18.91
C PRO A 154 9.50 12.19 -17.73
N GLU A 155 10.79 12.26 -18.02
CA GLU A 155 11.85 12.43 -17.01
C GLU A 155 11.65 13.72 -16.18
N LYS A 156 10.96 14.70 -16.76
CA LYS A 156 10.59 15.93 -16.09
C LYS A 156 9.08 16.01 -15.98
N TYR A 157 8.59 16.04 -14.77
CA TYR A 157 7.17 16.24 -14.46
C TYR A 157 6.70 17.68 -14.62
N THR A 158 7.53 18.54 -15.22
CA THR A 158 7.28 19.95 -15.38
C THR A 158 7.35 20.36 -16.85
N ASP A 159 6.55 21.35 -17.24
CA ASP A 159 6.68 22.02 -18.53
C ASP A 159 7.95 22.91 -18.60
N ALA A 160 8.13 23.60 -19.73
CA ALA A 160 9.27 24.49 -19.95
C ALA A 160 9.34 25.66 -18.93
N ASN A 161 8.24 25.98 -18.23
CA ASN A 161 8.14 27.03 -17.20
C ASN A 161 8.32 26.48 -15.78
N GLY A 162 8.51 25.15 -15.61
CA GLY A 162 8.70 24.52 -14.32
C GLY A 162 7.39 24.14 -13.61
N PHE A 163 6.26 24.11 -14.30
CA PHE A 163 4.96 23.70 -13.73
C PHE A 163 4.61 22.26 -14.09
N TYR A 164 3.94 21.56 -13.16
CA TYR A 164 3.49 20.18 -13.36
C TYR A 164 2.22 20.10 -14.20
N ASP A 165 2.18 19.20 -15.16
CA ASP A 165 0.97 18.93 -15.95
C ASP A 165 0.01 18.02 -15.16
N ARG A 166 -1.13 18.58 -14.73
CA ARG A 166 -2.19 17.84 -14.00
C ARG A 166 -2.79 16.68 -14.78
N ARG A 167 -2.78 16.76 -16.11
CA ARG A 167 -3.43 15.73 -16.95
C ARG A 167 -2.71 14.41 -16.86
N GLU A 168 -1.39 14.45 -16.83
CA GLU A 168 -0.54 13.23 -16.73
C GLU A 168 -0.58 12.59 -15.37
N LEU A 169 -0.89 13.36 -14.31
CA LEU A 169 -0.98 12.85 -12.95
C LEU A 169 -2.13 11.85 -12.72
N ARG A 170 -3.12 11.83 -13.60
CA ARG A 170 -4.29 10.95 -13.46
C ARG A 170 -4.20 9.66 -14.22
N GLU A 171 -3.18 9.50 -15.06
CA GLU A 171 -2.98 8.30 -15.84
C GLU A 171 -2.12 7.31 -15.06
N PHE A 172 -2.73 6.21 -14.61
CA PHE A 172 -2.02 5.13 -13.95
C PHE A 172 -1.62 4.04 -14.93
N ARG A 173 -0.41 3.49 -14.74
CA ARG A 173 0.15 2.39 -15.52
C ARG A 173 0.74 1.33 -14.60
N PRO A 174 0.73 0.04 -14.98
CA PRO A 174 1.47 -0.97 -14.24
C PRO A 174 2.96 -0.65 -14.22
N GLY A 175 3.58 -0.77 -13.05
CA GLY A 175 5.01 -0.55 -12.89
C GLY A 175 5.58 -1.35 -11.73
N THR A 176 6.85 -1.72 -11.84
CA THR A 176 7.62 -2.39 -10.78
C THR A 176 8.61 -1.39 -10.20
N ASN A 177 8.72 -1.32 -8.88
CA ASN A 177 9.68 -0.41 -8.27
C ASN A 177 11.12 -0.76 -8.65
N LYS A 178 11.98 0.25 -8.67
CA LYS A 178 13.44 0.13 -8.89
C LYS A 178 14.22 0.30 -7.59
N GLY A 179 13.52 0.23 -6.49
CA GLY A 179 14.09 0.19 -5.19
C GLY A 179 14.36 1.54 -4.54
N TYR A 180 14.85 1.48 -3.34
CA TYR A 180 15.25 2.60 -2.49
C TYR A 180 16.70 2.41 -2.04
N VAL A 181 17.30 3.43 -1.44
CA VAL A 181 18.64 3.32 -0.85
C VAL A 181 18.54 2.47 0.43
N PRO A 182 19.30 1.38 0.56
CA PRO A 182 19.29 0.51 1.73
C PRO A 182 19.53 1.27 3.03
N TRP A 183 18.97 0.76 4.14
CA TRP A 183 19.08 1.43 5.44
C TRP A 183 20.50 1.46 6.00
N ASP A 184 21.33 0.51 5.60
CA ASP A 184 22.73 0.43 6.01
C ASP A 184 23.66 1.30 5.16
N ASP A 185 23.18 1.81 4.03
CA ASP A 185 23.98 2.65 3.16
C ASP A 185 23.94 4.12 3.59
N GLU A 186 25.11 4.71 3.75
CA GLU A 186 25.24 6.16 3.77
C GLU A 186 25.14 6.69 2.34
N TYR A 187 24.33 7.72 2.14
CA TYR A 187 24.25 8.39 0.87
C TYR A 187 24.96 9.73 0.90
N GLU A 188 25.83 9.94 -0.07
CA GLU A 188 26.48 11.21 -0.28
C GLU A 188 25.90 11.90 -1.51
N ARG A 189 25.60 13.20 -1.42
CA ARG A 189 25.36 14.02 -2.59
C ARG A 189 26.66 14.65 -3.05
N THR A 190 26.98 14.51 -4.34
CA THR A 190 28.05 15.25 -4.98
C THR A 190 27.70 16.75 -5.06
N GLU A 191 28.69 17.60 -5.33
CA GLU A 191 28.46 19.03 -5.58
C GLU A 191 27.47 19.27 -6.73
N ASP A 192 27.40 18.36 -7.69
CA ASP A 192 26.47 18.39 -8.83
C ASP A 192 25.09 17.82 -8.48
N GLY A 193 24.87 17.38 -7.24
CA GLY A 193 23.60 16.85 -6.74
C GLY A 193 23.35 15.37 -7.04
N GLU A 194 24.33 14.65 -7.62
CA GLU A 194 24.25 13.21 -7.80
C GLU A 194 24.35 12.48 -6.46
N VAL A 195 23.64 11.37 -6.34
CA VAL A 195 23.64 10.51 -5.16
C VAL A 195 24.64 9.38 -5.35
N LYS A 196 25.59 9.26 -4.42
CA LYS A 196 26.52 8.14 -4.35
C LYS A 196 26.12 7.20 -3.22
N PHE A 197 25.86 5.97 -3.54
CA PHE A 197 25.60 4.87 -2.61
C PHE A 197 25.88 3.53 -3.32
N SER A 198 25.83 2.41 -2.60
CA SER A 198 26.18 1.08 -3.14
C SER A 198 25.20 0.61 -4.23
N GLY A 199 23.94 1.03 -4.19
CA GLY A 199 22.92 0.68 -5.14
C GLY A 199 21.52 0.81 -4.56
N TYR A 200 20.50 0.55 -5.38
CA TYR A 200 19.12 0.50 -4.95
C TYR A 200 18.70 -0.93 -4.61
N LEU A 201 17.90 -1.08 -3.57
CA LEU A 201 17.26 -2.33 -3.18
C LEU A 201 15.78 -2.29 -3.57
N GLU A 202 15.37 -3.21 -4.44
CA GLU A 202 13.97 -3.39 -4.80
C GLU A 202 13.22 -4.09 -3.67
N TRP A 203 11.94 -3.74 -3.49
CA TRP A 203 11.08 -4.45 -2.55
C TRP A 203 10.00 -5.24 -3.27
N PRO A 204 9.54 -6.37 -2.69
CA PRO A 204 8.55 -7.22 -3.34
C PRO A 204 7.18 -6.54 -3.36
N HIS A 205 6.49 -6.61 -4.51
CA HIS A 205 5.08 -6.27 -4.60
C HIS A 205 4.22 -7.49 -4.25
N ALA A 206 3.11 -7.26 -3.55
CA ALA A 206 2.13 -8.26 -3.16
C ALA A 206 0.69 -7.74 -3.40
N GLY A 207 0.45 -7.25 -4.60
CA GLY A 207 -0.81 -6.60 -4.95
C GLY A 207 -1.16 -5.48 -3.97
N VAL A 208 -2.44 -5.39 -3.59
CA VAL A 208 -2.96 -4.38 -2.65
C VAL A 208 -2.23 -4.42 -1.30
N LEU A 209 -1.79 -5.60 -0.83
CA LEU A 209 -1.20 -5.76 0.50
C LEU A 209 0.12 -4.98 0.69
N SER A 210 0.84 -4.71 -0.39
CA SER A 210 2.10 -3.97 -0.37
C SER A 210 1.98 -2.51 -0.79
N THR A 211 0.77 -2.03 -1.12
CA THR A 211 0.56 -0.63 -1.46
C THR A 211 0.69 0.26 -0.23
N HIS A 212 1.27 1.44 -0.42
CA HIS A 212 1.56 2.33 0.70
C HIS A 212 0.27 2.74 1.45
N ALA A 213 -0.80 3.06 0.72
CA ALA A 213 -2.07 3.42 1.33
C ALA A 213 -2.68 2.29 2.19
N TRP A 214 -2.60 1.04 1.75
CA TRP A 214 -3.03 -0.11 2.56
C TRP A 214 -2.23 -0.21 3.86
N LEU A 215 -0.91 -0.15 3.76
CA LEU A 215 0.00 -0.31 4.89
C LEU A 215 -0.16 0.80 5.93
N VAL A 216 -0.44 2.03 5.51
CA VAL A 216 -0.69 3.17 6.41
C VAL A 216 -2.12 3.19 6.92
N ARG A 217 -3.10 2.74 6.12
CA ARG A 217 -4.52 2.65 6.57
C ARG A 217 -4.68 1.70 7.76
N TYR A 218 -3.91 0.64 7.77
CA TYR A 218 -3.89 -0.35 8.83
C TYR A 218 -2.50 -0.40 9.46
N PRO A 219 -2.11 0.65 10.21
CA PRO A 219 -0.73 0.82 10.62
C PRO A 219 -0.31 -0.22 11.66
N SER A 220 0.97 -0.51 11.65
CA SER A 220 1.62 -1.10 12.80
C SER A 220 1.74 -0.04 13.90
N THR A 221 1.58 -0.43 15.15
CA THR A 221 1.77 0.42 16.32
C THR A 221 2.52 -0.33 17.40
N ASP A 222 2.96 0.41 18.41
CA ASP A 222 3.71 -0.12 19.55
C ASP A 222 3.09 -1.36 20.20
N THR A 223 1.77 -1.46 20.18
CA THR A 223 1.06 -2.53 20.86
C THR A 223 0.47 -3.56 19.90
N ASN A 224 0.21 -3.21 18.64
CA ASN A 224 -0.50 -4.10 17.73
C ASN A 224 0.42 -5.01 16.88
N ARG A 225 1.69 -4.64 16.66
CA ARG A 225 2.69 -5.47 15.95
C ARG A 225 2.14 -6.05 14.64
N ASN A 226 1.70 -5.23 13.71
CA ASN A 226 1.05 -5.63 12.46
C ASN A 226 -0.30 -6.36 12.60
N ARG A 227 -0.82 -6.53 13.80
CA ARG A 227 -2.11 -7.23 14.01
C ARG A 227 -3.29 -6.49 13.37
N ALA A 228 -3.23 -5.17 13.26
CA ALA A 228 -4.23 -4.42 12.49
C ALA A 228 -4.22 -4.84 11.01
N ARG A 229 -3.04 -4.90 10.38
CA ARG A 229 -2.88 -5.37 8.99
C ARG A 229 -3.41 -6.79 8.82
N ALA A 230 -3.07 -7.69 9.74
CA ALA A 230 -3.54 -9.07 9.73
C ALA A 230 -5.07 -9.18 9.86
N ARG A 231 -5.67 -8.47 10.84
CA ARG A 231 -7.12 -8.45 11.03
C ARG A 231 -7.86 -8.01 9.78
N TRP A 232 -7.43 -6.89 9.20
CA TRP A 232 -8.10 -6.33 8.02
C TRP A 232 -7.84 -7.16 6.77
N THR A 233 -6.73 -7.87 6.67
CA THR A 233 -6.50 -8.88 5.64
C THR A 233 -7.55 -10.00 5.71
N TYR A 234 -7.79 -10.57 6.88
CA TYR A 234 -8.85 -11.55 7.09
C TYR A 234 -10.23 -10.97 6.77
N TYR A 235 -10.50 -9.75 7.22
CA TYR A 235 -11.82 -9.14 7.04
C TYR A 235 -12.13 -8.84 5.58
N HIS A 236 -11.22 -8.20 4.87
CA HIS A 236 -11.47 -7.75 3.50
C HIS A 236 -11.39 -8.88 2.47
N PHE A 237 -10.48 -9.81 2.65
CA PHE A 237 -10.22 -10.82 1.64
C PHE A 237 -10.78 -12.20 1.97
N LEU A 238 -11.08 -12.48 3.22
CA LEU A 238 -11.65 -13.78 3.64
C LEU A 238 -13.01 -13.65 4.35
N GLY A 239 -13.52 -12.44 4.52
CA GLY A 239 -14.82 -12.20 5.15
C GLY A 239 -14.87 -12.53 6.65
N VAL A 240 -13.72 -12.64 7.32
CA VAL A 240 -13.61 -13.06 8.73
C VAL A 240 -13.07 -11.92 9.58
N ASP A 241 -13.85 -11.47 10.56
CA ASP A 241 -13.32 -10.59 11.62
C ASP A 241 -12.77 -11.44 12.78
N ILE A 242 -11.46 -11.60 12.81
CA ILE A 242 -10.77 -12.43 13.81
C ILE A 242 -11.08 -11.95 15.24
N GLU A 243 -11.23 -10.65 15.47
CA GLU A 243 -11.58 -10.15 16.82
C GLU A 243 -12.98 -10.56 17.28
N LYS A 244 -13.84 -10.97 16.36
CA LYS A 244 -15.18 -11.48 16.66
C LYS A 244 -15.28 -13.01 16.61
N SER A 245 -14.19 -13.69 16.29
CA SER A 245 -14.17 -15.16 16.20
C SER A 245 -14.24 -15.85 17.56
N ALA A 246 -13.83 -15.16 18.64
CA ALA A 246 -13.94 -15.64 19.99
C ALA A 246 -14.24 -14.47 20.95
N PRO A 247 -14.89 -14.75 22.10
CA PRO A 247 -15.08 -13.74 23.12
C PRO A 247 -13.73 -13.33 23.74
N ARG A 248 -13.55 -12.03 23.95
CA ARG A 248 -12.38 -11.53 24.70
C ARG A 248 -12.44 -12.03 26.14
N THR A 249 -11.28 -12.46 26.65
CA THR A 249 -11.20 -12.85 28.06
C THR A 249 -11.47 -11.68 28.98
N THR A 250 -12.23 -11.94 30.05
CA THR A 250 -12.44 -11.03 31.18
C THR A 250 -11.79 -11.55 32.46
N ASP A 251 -11.06 -12.66 32.35
CA ASP A 251 -10.36 -13.26 33.49
C ASP A 251 -9.19 -12.34 33.92
N PRO A 252 -9.23 -11.81 35.16
CA PRO A 252 -8.18 -10.91 35.63
C PRO A 252 -6.80 -11.57 35.73
N ILE A 253 -6.76 -12.88 35.92
CA ILE A 253 -5.48 -13.64 35.95
C ILE A 253 -4.86 -13.70 34.57
N ALA A 254 -5.68 -14.01 33.56
CA ALA A 254 -5.22 -14.01 32.16
C ALA A 254 -4.81 -12.61 31.66
N LEU A 255 -5.52 -11.58 32.09
CA LEU A 255 -5.21 -10.19 31.75
C LEU A 255 -3.96 -9.65 32.45
N ALA A 256 -3.62 -10.19 33.62
CA ALA A 256 -2.40 -9.85 34.36
C ALA A 256 -1.17 -10.69 33.97
N ASP A 257 -1.34 -11.65 33.06
CA ASP A 257 -0.25 -12.50 32.59
C ASP A 257 0.76 -11.69 31.77
N THR A 258 2.01 -11.68 32.20
CA THR A 258 3.13 -10.98 31.55
C THR A 258 4.08 -11.94 30.83
N ASN A 259 3.82 -13.26 30.87
CA ASN A 259 4.67 -14.28 30.26
C ASN A 259 4.28 -14.50 28.77
N ASN A 260 4.40 -13.44 27.97
CA ASN A 260 4.04 -13.46 26.55
C ASN A 260 2.67 -14.11 26.28
N PRO A 261 1.58 -13.52 26.82
CA PRO A 261 0.27 -14.18 26.88
C PRO A 261 -0.30 -14.51 25.50
N THR A 262 0.03 -13.71 24.48
CA THR A 262 -0.45 -13.96 23.11
C THR A 262 0.13 -15.26 22.51
N LEU A 263 1.25 -15.72 23.02
CA LEU A 263 1.89 -16.97 22.61
C LEU A 263 1.58 -18.13 23.56
N ASN A 264 1.51 -17.88 24.89
CA ASN A 264 1.54 -18.90 25.91
C ASN A 264 0.21 -19.09 26.66
N ASN A 265 -0.67 -18.06 26.70
CA ASN A 265 -1.90 -18.11 27.47
C ASN A 265 -3.09 -18.58 26.61
N PRO A 266 -3.75 -19.71 26.94
CA PRO A 266 -4.88 -20.23 26.17
C PRO A 266 -6.04 -19.22 25.98
N ALA A 267 -6.24 -18.31 26.92
CA ALA A 267 -7.27 -17.29 26.80
C ALA A 267 -6.96 -16.23 25.72
N CYS A 268 -5.70 -16.11 25.30
CA CYS A 268 -5.24 -15.17 24.28
C CYS A 268 -4.94 -15.89 22.95
N THR A 269 -4.36 -17.10 23.01
CA THR A 269 -3.94 -17.82 21.81
C THR A 269 -5.09 -18.19 20.89
N VAL A 270 -6.31 -18.28 21.37
CA VAL A 270 -7.52 -18.58 20.57
C VAL A 270 -7.67 -17.67 19.34
N CYS A 271 -7.28 -16.40 19.41
CA CYS A 271 -7.25 -15.49 18.28
C CYS A 271 -5.83 -15.32 17.71
N HIS A 272 -4.83 -15.24 18.59
CA HIS A 272 -3.45 -14.94 18.21
C HIS A 272 -2.78 -16.07 17.44
N GLU A 273 -3.26 -17.31 17.57
CA GLU A 273 -2.77 -18.44 16.78
C GLU A 273 -2.98 -18.24 15.27
N SER A 274 -4.07 -17.57 14.88
CA SER A 274 -4.36 -17.24 13.48
C SER A 274 -3.87 -15.84 13.10
N LEU A 275 -3.97 -14.90 14.03
CA LEU A 275 -3.69 -13.47 13.76
C LEU A 275 -2.20 -13.20 13.63
N ASP A 276 -1.39 -13.71 14.57
CA ASP A 276 0.03 -13.37 14.68
C ASP A 276 0.88 -13.90 13.52
N PRO A 277 0.64 -15.09 12.95
CA PRO A 277 1.36 -15.52 11.75
C PRO A 277 1.13 -14.62 10.55
N VAL A 278 -0.11 -14.14 10.34
CA VAL A 278 -0.43 -13.20 9.27
C VAL A 278 0.18 -11.83 9.55
N ALA A 279 0.20 -11.39 10.81
CA ALA A 279 0.91 -10.18 11.22
C ALA A 279 2.42 -10.28 10.91
N GLY A 280 3.01 -11.47 11.15
CA GLY A 280 4.39 -11.77 10.82
C GLY A 280 4.72 -11.63 9.34
N ALA A 281 3.79 -11.92 8.44
CA ALA A 281 4.02 -11.76 7.01
C ALA A 281 4.27 -10.30 6.59
N TYR A 282 3.86 -9.32 7.39
CA TYR A 282 4.11 -7.89 7.17
C TYR A 282 5.41 -7.37 7.81
N GLN A 283 6.25 -8.24 8.32
CA GLN A 283 7.43 -7.92 9.14
C GLN A 283 8.43 -6.97 8.47
N SER A 284 8.56 -7.01 7.15
CA SER A 284 9.44 -6.11 6.40
C SER A 284 8.84 -4.74 6.12
N PHE A 285 7.63 -4.45 6.62
CA PHE A 285 6.98 -3.15 6.44
C PHE A 285 6.79 -2.48 7.79
N GLY A 286 7.49 -1.37 7.99
CA GLY A 286 7.45 -0.60 9.23
C GLY A 286 6.11 0.08 9.53
N ASP A 287 6.08 0.85 10.59
CA ASP A 287 4.92 1.60 11.08
C ASP A 287 4.42 2.65 10.06
N ARG A 288 5.34 3.22 9.29
CA ARG A 288 5.05 4.20 8.22
C ARG A 288 4.69 3.57 6.88
N GLY A 289 4.56 2.24 6.82
CA GLY A 289 4.24 1.54 5.57
C GLY A 289 5.39 1.44 4.58
N LEU A 290 6.63 1.72 5.00
CA LEU A 290 7.82 1.59 4.17
C LEU A 290 8.40 0.18 4.30
N TYR A 291 8.98 -0.32 3.21
CA TYR A 291 9.77 -1.54 3.23
C TYR A 291 11.11 -1.28 3.90
N LEU A 292 11.52 -2.22 4.76
CA LEU A 292 12.76 -2.17 5.49
C LEU A 292 13.54 -3.46 5.23
N ASP A 293 14.74 -3.33 4.73
CA ASP A 293 15.65 -4.42 4.42
C ASP A 293 16.31 -5.04 5.66
N GLN A 294 16.33 -4.27 6.76
CA GLN A 294 16.87 -4.73 8.04
C GLN A 294 15.79 -5.49 8.82
N TYR A 295 15.72 -6.76 8.58
CA TYR A 295 14.78 -7.64 9.20
C TYR A 295 15.07 -7.81 10.70
N GLY A 296 14.11 -7.45 11.55
CA GLY A 296 14.28 -7.47 13.01
C GLY A 296 15.23 -6.39 13.54
N ALA A 297 15.82 -5.56 12.69
CA ALA A 297 16.70 -4.48 13.09
C ALA A 297 15.92 -3.31 13.71
N MET A 298 16.65 -2.37 14.31
CA MET A 298 16.10 -1.20 14.99
C MET A 298 15.05 -0.46 14.17
N ASP A 299 15.34 -0.25 12.89
CA ASP A 299 14.48 0.54 12.01
C ASP A 299 13.25 -0.21 11.49
N SER A 300 13.22 -1.53 11.65
CA SER A 300 12.07 -2.35 11.25
C SER A 300 10.99 -2.46 12.32
N LEU A 301 11.30 -2.11 13.56
CA LEU A 301 10.37 -2.17 14.67
C LEU A 301 10.39 -0.87 15.49
N PRO A 302 9.21 -0.36 15.88
CA PRO A 302 9.12 0.65 16.94
C PRO A 302 9.83 0.18 18.22
N ASP A 303 10.40 1.12 18.99
CA ASP A 303 11.15 0.81 20.20
C ASP A 303 10.37 -0.05 21.21
N THR A 304 9.09 0.17 21.31
CA THR A 304 8.18 -0.57 22.20
C THR A 304 7.94 -2.03 21.78
N TYR A 305 8.30 -2.40 20.53
CA TYR A 305 8.25 -3.79 20.08
C TYR A 305 9.50 -4.58 20.41
N LYS A 306 10.57 -3.86 20.77
CA LYS A 306 11.82 -4.47 21.13
C LYS A 306 11.67 -5.09 22.52
N HIS A 307 12.37 -6.18 22.74
CA HIS A 307 12.38 -6.83 24.05
C HIS A 307 12.85 -5.84 25.14
N PRO A 308 12.20 -5.77 26.32
CA PRO A 308 12.57 -4.82 27.36
C PRO A 308 14.03 -4.84 27.78
N GLU A 309 14.68 -6.00 27.70
CA GLU A 309 16.12 -6.16 27.99
C GLU A 309 17.02 -5.47 26.96
N TRP A 310 16.47 -5.14 25.80
CA TRP A 310 17.19 -4.49 24.70
C TRP A 310 16.91 -3.00 24.62
N TYR A 311 15.78 -2.60 25.17
CA TYR A 311 15.38 -1.22 25.17
C TYR A 311 16.17 -0.43 26.23
N GLY A 312 17.08 0.43 25.81
CA GLY A 312 17.89 1.26 26.71
C GLY A 312 19.11 0.57 27.33
N GLY A 313 19.46 -0.65 26.92
CA GLY A 313 20.67 -1.35 27.35
C GLY A 313 21.95 -0.88 26.65
N GLU A 314 23.07 -1.58 26.85
CA GLU A 314 24.37 -1.29 26.22
C GLU A 314 24.32 -1.23 24.68
N HIS A 315 23.31 -1.83 24.08
CA HIS A 315 23.07 -1.85 22.64
C HIS A 315 22.22 -0.66 22.15
N GLY A 316 21.94 0.30 23.02
CA GLY A 316 21.13 1.47 22.70
C GLY A 316 19.69 1.11 22.36
N SER A 317 19.01 1.98 21.61
CA SER A 317 17.62 1.75 21.18
C SER A 317 17.46 0.56 20.23
N SER A 318 18.56 0.01 19.67
CA SER A 318 18.45 -1.10 18.73
C SER A 318 18.18 -2.44 19.39
N GLY A 319 18.80 -2.75 20.53
CA GLY A 319 18.64 -4.02 21.27
C GLY A 319 18.63 -5.30 20.43
N TYR A 320 18.39 -5.21 19.12
CA TYR A 320 18.45 -6.30 18.17
C TYR A 320 19.89 -6.54 17.72
N GLN A 321 20.25 -7.81 17.57
CA GLN A 321 21.55 -8.25 17.10
C GLN A 321 21.39 -8.94 15.75
N GLU A 322 22.50 -9.12 15.05
CA GLU A 322 22.54 -9.93 13.83
C GLU A 322 21.89 -11.31 14.09
N GLY A 323 20.93 -11.69 13.26
CA GLY A 323 20.17 -12.93 13.40
C GLY A 323 18.91 -12.84 14.27
N ASP A 324 18.65 -11.72 14.93
CA ASP A 324 17.37 -11.51 15.60
C ASP A 324 16.24 -11.37 14.58
N THR A 325 15.06 -11.85 14.95
CA THR A 325 13.90 -11.83 14.09
C THR A 325 12.77 -11.02 14.71
N TRP A 326 11.96 -10.39 13.86
CA TRP A 326 10.79 -9.63 14.28
C TRP A 326 9.82 -10.45 15.14
N TYR A 327 9.68 -11.72 14.84
CA TYR A 327 8.72 -12.60 15.51
C TYR A 327 9.29 -13.35 16.72
N ARG A 328 10.43 -12.94 17.30
CA ARG A 328 11.03 -13.62 18.45
C ARG A 328 10.02 -13.94 19.56
N ASP A 329 9.15 -12.97 19.88
CA ASP A 329 8.12 -13.08 20.91
C ASP A 329 6.70 -13.29 20.34
N MET A 330 6.63 -13.66 19.08
CA MET A 330 5.38 -13.94 18.36
C MET A 330 5.51 -15.24 17.57
N ARG A 331 4.43 -15.64 16.91
CA ARG A 331 4.49 -16.76 15.97
C ARG A 331 5.20 -16.35 14.69
N ALA A 332 5.92 -17.28 14.08
CA ALA A 332 6.55 -17.10 12.78
C ALA A 332 5.54 -16.71 11.71
N PRO A 333 5.96 -15.97 10.66
CA PRO A 333 5.10 -15.65 9.52
C PRO A 333 4.44 -16.89 8.94
N GLY A 334 3.13 -16.83 8.72
CA GLY A 334 2.39 -18.00 8.24
C GLY A 334 0.92 -17.74 7.96
N PHE A 335 0.21 -18.80 7.53
CA PHE A 335 -1.22 -18.75 7.27
C PHE A 335 -1.82 -20.15 7.39
N ASN A 336 -2.91 -20.30 8.16
CA ASN A 336 -3.62 -21.57 8.37
C ASN A 336 -2.73 -22.74 8.80
N GLY A 337 -1.72 -22.48 9.64
CA GLY A 337 -0.79 -23.50 10.15
C GLY A 337 0.46 -23.72 9.29
N ASP A 338 0.48 -23.21 8.05
CA ASP A 338 1.68 -23.24 7.23
C ASP A 338 2.59 -22.04 7.56
N ILE A 339 3.90 -22.27 7.57
CA ILE A 339 4.91 -21.23 7.82
C ILE A 339 5.43 -20.71 6.48
N ALA A 340 5.63 -19.39 6.38
CA ALA A 340 6.26 -18.80 5.22
C ALA A 340 7.75 -19.13 5.20
N GLU A 341 8.20 -19.75 4.11
CA GLU A 341 9.61 -19.94 3.83
C GLU A 341 10.17 -18.66 3.20
N GLY A 342 11.30 -18.16 3.72
CA GLY A 342 11.92 -16.93 3.24
C GLY A 342 11.26 -15.66 3.81
N GLN A 343 12.06 -14.86 4.48
CA GLN A 343 11.54 -13.73 5.26
C GLN A 343 11.22 -12.51 4.39
N GLY A 344 12.01 -12.25 3.35
CA GLY A 344 11.81 -11.10 2.45
C GLY A 344 10.52 -11.17 1.63
N ASP A 345 10.09 -12.38 1.29
CA ASP A 345 8.94 -12.62 0.41
C ASP A 345 7.68 -13.07 1.15
N SER A 346 7.66 -12.94 2.48
CA SER A 346 6.55 -13.45 3.32
C SER A 346 5.20 -12.82 2.96
N LEU A 347 5.17 -11.57 2.53
CA LEU A 347 3.93 -10.90 2.14
C LEU A 347 3.43 -11.39 0.76
N GLN A 348 4.32 -11.63 -0.20
CA GLN A 348 3.97 -12.25 -1.49
C GLN A 348 3.43 -13.67 -1.26
N TRP A 349 4.12 -14.44 -0.43
CA TRP A 349 3.69 -15.77 -0.03
C TRP A 349 2.29 -15.73 0.60
N LEU A 350 2.03 -14.79 1.50
CA LEU A 350 0.71 -14.60 2.12
C LEU A 350 -0.37 -14.31 1.07
N GLY A 351 -0.13 -13.37 0.17
CA GLY A 351 -1.05 -13.04 -0.93
C GLY A 351 -1.39 -14.26 -1.78
N TYR A 352 -0.37 -15.06 -2.11
CA TYR A 352 -0.54 -16.31 -2.83
C TYR A 352 -1.38 -17.34 -2.04
N ARG A 353 -1.18 -17.48 -0.74
CA ARG A 353 -1.93 -18.42 0.11
C ARG A 353 -3.39 -17.99 0.25
N ILE A 354 -3.65 -16.71 0.51
CA ILE A 354 -5.00 -16.16 0.61
C ILE A 354 -5.75 -16.35 -0.71
N SER A 355 -5.12 -16.07 -1.84
CA SER A 355 -5.75 -16.18 -3.16
C SER A 355 -6.17 -17.60 -3.55
N ARG A 356 -5.79 -18.61 -2.77
CA ARG A 356 -6.17 -20.02 -2.93
C ARG A 356 -7.09 -20.52 -1.82
N ASP A 357 -7.38 -19.70 -0.85
CA ASP A 357 -8.34 -20.02 0.19
C ASP A 357 -9.76 -19.98 -0.42
N PRO A 358 -10.60 -20.98 -0.16
CA PRO A 358 -11.96 -21.03 -0.73
C PRO A 358 -12.87 -19.88 -0.30
N ARG A 359 -12.46 -19.08 0.69
CA ARG A 359 -13.19 -17.88 1.12
C ARG A 359 -12.84 -16.65 0.28
N PHE A 360 -11.70 -16.64 -0.41
CA PHE A 360 -11.32 -15.58 -1.33
C PHE A 360 -12.08 -15.70 -2.65
#